data_66123435f7ad754b5f2a4918725650a2
#
_entry.id   66123435f7ad754b5f2a4918725650a2
#
_cell.length_a   1.000
_cell.length_b   1.000
_cell.length_c   1.000
_cell.angle_alpha   90.00
_cell.angle_beta   90.00
_cell.angle_gamma   90.00
#
_symmetry.space_group_name_H-M   'P 1'
#
loop_
_entity.id
_entity.type
_entity.pdbx_description
1 polymer ?
#
loop_
_entity_poly.entity_id
_entity_poly.type
_entity_poly.pdbx_seq_one_letter_code
_entity_poly.pdbx_strand_id
1 'polypeptide(L)'
;MLNYWLNGLENIEVLFFKTFFVKFFWGAQRMQKFKSVDELVNQLKPEKPVYCIRKQSIKVASKYFQKNFPGKILYAVKTNPHLEVIKTISESGIDNFDIASIDEIERIKKIDPKAKCSFMHTVKSRESIKSAYFKHGVRTFSLDTKDELIKILECTNYAKDLDLFLRISVSNEHAEIDLSKKFGALPSEGIGLMRLINQYAKKIGLSFHVGSQCMHPISYSKGIEELVRIIKKTKIIPDFINVGGGFPTIYPDLIPQSLESYFNEIKVALQKLKFGKMPNIICEPGRAIVAESGSTIVKVNLRKKQKLYINDGTYGSLFDGGVPNIVYPARLIKNGRVVSKKMTAFDFFGPTCDSMDYMKGPFILPNNIKENDYIELGQLGAYGLTFRTQFNGFYSDEIYEIEDQPIMTMYDKESNNAFLVA
;
A
#
# COMPACT_ATOMS: atom_id res chain seq x y z
N MET A 1 -23.79 -52.93 -29.16
CA MET A 1 -23.80 -51.46 -29.15
C MET A 1 -23.68 -50.84 -27.74
N LEU A 2 -23.94 -51.58 -26.66
CA LEU A 2 -23.84 -51.04 -25.29
C LEU A 2 -22.38 -50.96 -24.74
N ASN A 3 -21.49 -51.82 -25.24
CA ASN A 3 -20.07 -51.83 -24.75
C ASN A 3 -19.17 -50.75 -25.35
N TYR A 4 -19.63 -49.97 -26.34
CA TYR A 4 -18.88 -48.85 -26.91
C TYR A 4 -19.11 -47.52 -26.17
N TRP A 5 -20.20 -47.43 -25.38
CA TRP A 5 -20.55 -46.25 -24.59
C TRP A 5 -19.89 -46.20 -23.20
N LEU A 6 -19.58 -47.34 -22.63
CA LEU A 6 -19.00 -47.43 -21.27
C LEU A 6 -17.50 -47.09 -21.27
N ASN A 7 -16.76 -47.38 -22.35
CA ASN A 7 -15.35 -47.05 -22.44
C ASN A 7 -15.05 -45.55 -22.71
N GLY A 8 -16.07 -44.78 -23.16
CA GLY A 8 -15.96 -43.34 -23.37
C GLY A 8 -16.14 -42.51 -22.09
N LEU A 9 -16.90 -43.01 -21.12
CA LEU A 9 -17.18 -42.30 -19.85
C LEU A 9 -16.04 -42.41 -18.83
N GLU A 10 -15.35 -43.56 -18.77
CA GLU A 10 -14.21 -43.74 -17.87
C GLU A 10 -13.02 -42.81 -18.22
N ASN A 11 -12.81 -42.49 -19.50
CA ASN A 11 -11.75 -41.59 -19.91
C ASN A 11 -12.08 -40.12 -19.67
N ILE A 12 -13.36 -39.73 -19.66
CA ILE A 12 -13.80 -38.35 -19.40
C ILE A 12 -13.78 -38.07 -17.90
N GLU A 13 -14.21 -38.99 -17.05
CA GLU A 13 -14.13 -38.82 -15.60
C GLU A 13 -12.67 -38.82 -15.08
N VAL A 14 -11.81 -39.68 -15.60
CA VAL A 14 -10.38 -39.69 -15.25
C VAL A 14 -9.66 -38.42 -15.71
N LEU A 15 -10.07 -37.84 -16.88
CA LEU A 15 -9.49 -36.58 -17.35
C LEU A 15 -10.02 -35.39 -16.51
N PHE A 16 -11.32 -35.39 -16.14
CA PHE A 16 -11.91 -34.40 -15.26
C PHE A 16 -11.35 -34.48 -13.84
N PHE A 17 -11.19 -35.68 -13.28
CA PHE A 17 -10.54 -35.89 -12.00
C PHE A 17 -9.06 -35.51 -12.02
N LYS A 18 -8.29 -35.88 -13.05
CA LYS A 18 -6.91 -35.45 -13.18
C LYS A 18 -6.79 -33.93 -13.35
N THR A 19 -7.63 -33.29 -14.11
CA THR A 19 -7.62 -31.82 -14.29
C THR A 19 -8.12 -31.10 -13.04
N PHE A 20 -9.08 -31.67 -12.30
CA PHE A 20 -9.58 -31.13 -11.04
C PHE A 20 -8.59 -31.40 -9.89
N PHE A 21 -7.95 -32.57 -9.81
CA PHE A 21 -6.92 -32.89 -8.83
C PHE A 21 -5.62 -32.13 -9.07
N VAL A 22 -5.21 -31.90 -10.32
CA VAL A 22 -4.04 -31.03 -10.63
C VAL A 22 -4.30 -29.59 -10.23
N LYS A 23 -5.54 -29.08 -10.30
CA LYS A 23 -5.89 -27.75 -9.75
C LYS A 23 -6.01 -27.72 -8.23
N PHE A 24 -6.31 -28.84 -7.56
CA PHE A 24 -6.45 -28.91 -6.09
C PHE A 24 -5.14 -29.22 -5.36
N PHE A 25 -4.17 -29.85 -6.02
CA PHE A 25 -2.83 -30.12 -5.49
C PHE A 25 -1.76 -29.08 -5.88
N TRP A 26 -2.15 -27.97 -6.52
CA TRP A 26 -1.28 -26.85 -6.64
C TRP A 26 -1.20 -26.13 -5.30
N GLY A 27 -0.42 -26.70 -4.41
CA GLY A 27 0.20 -25.97 -3.32
C GLY A 27 0.82 -24.72 -3.93
N ALA A 28 0.70 -23.56 -3.28
CA ALA A 28 1.08 -22.23 -3.73
C ALA A 28 2.25 -22.29 -4.71
N GLN A 29 1.95 -22.14 -6.02
CA GLN A 29 2.97 -22.18 -7.05
C GLN A 29 3.95 -21.06 -6.73
N ARG A 30 5.19 -21.41 -6.41
CA ARG A 30 6.21 -20.45 -6.04
C ARG A 30 6.36 -19.48 -7.20
N MET A 31 6.18 -18.18 -6.93
CA MET A 31 6.31 -17.13 -7.94
C MET A 31 7.64 -17.29 -8.67
N GLN A 32 7.60 -17.30 -10.02
CA GLN A 32 8.80 -17.42 -10.82
C GLN A 32 9.72 -16.22 -10.55
N LYS A 33 11.04 -16.48 -10.51
CA LYS A 33 12.05 -15.55 -10.07
C LYS A 33 13.08 -15.31 -11.16
N PHE A 34 13.48 -14.04 -11.32
CA PHE A 34 14.53 -13.60 -12.22
C PHE A 34 15.55 -12.75 -11.45
N LYS A 35 16.79 -12.78 -11.91
CA LYS A 35 17.88 -11.97 -11.30
C LYS A 35 17.70 -10.48 -11.57
N SER A 36 17.09 -10.11 -12.70
CA SER A 36 16.86 -8.72 -13.09
C SER A 36 15.67 -8.59 -14.04
N VAL A 37 15.17 -7.37 -14.14
CA VAL A 37 14.14 -7.00 -15.14
C VAL A 37 14.64 -7.21 -16.56
N ASP A 38 15.92 -6.94 -16.82
CA ASP A 38 16.54 -7.19 -18.14
C ASP A 38 16.54 -8.67 -18.49
N GLU A 39 16.84 -9.56 -17.53
CA GLU A 39 16.77 -11.02 -17.73
C GLU A 39 15.33 -11.47 -18.04
N LEU A 40 14.34 -10.98 -17.27
CA LEU A 40 12.94 -11.29 -17.49
C LEU A 40 12.50 -10.93 -18.92
N VAL A 41 12.79 -9.69 -19.35
CA VAL A 41 12.40 -9.21 -20.68
C VAL A 41 13.09 -9.99 -21.78
N ASN A 42 14.39 -10.33 -21.63
CA ASN A 42 15.14 -11.11 -22.61
C ASN A 42 14.58 -12.53 -22.78
N GLN A 43 14.12 -13.15 -21.68
CA GLN A 43 13.60 -14.51 -21.72
C GLN A 43 12.13 -14.57 -22.18
N LEU A 44 11.27 -13.69 -21.64
CA LEU A 44 9.83 -13.79 -21.85
C LEU A 44 9.31 -12.93 -23.02
N LYS A 45 9.96 -11.80 -23.32
CA LYS A 45 9.51 -10.81 -24.31
C LYS A 45 8.01 -10.51 -24.18
N PRO A 46 7.55 -10.02 -23.00
CA PRO A 46 6.13 -10.00 -22.66
C PRO A 46 5.34 -9.06 -23.57
N GLU A 47 4.17 -9.54 -24.04
CA GLU A 47 3.23 -8.73 -24.83
C GLU A 47 2.25 -7.96 -23.93
N LYS A 48 2.00 -8.45 -22.71
CA LYS A 48 1.18 -7.80 -21.69
C LYS A 48 2.06 -7.09 -20.65
N PRO A 49 1.52 -6.12 -19.92
CA PRO A 49 2.24 -5.54 -18.78
C PRO A 49 2.61 -6.62 -17.76
N VAL A 50 3.80 -6.53 -17.20
CA VAL A 50 4.31 -7.46 -16.19
C VAL A 50 4.58 -6.70 -14.90
N TYR A 51 4.03 -7.18 -13.80
CA TYR A 51 4.31 -6.62 -12.50
C TYR A 51 5.45 -7.37 -11.79
N CYS A 52 6.40 -6.64 -11.25
CA CYS A 52 7.58 -7.15 -10.57
C CYS A 52 7.53 -6.86 -9.07
N ILE A 53 7.90 -7.85 -8.23
CA ILE A 53 7.98 -7.72 -6.77
C ILE A 53 9.42 -7.97 -6.32
N ARG A 54 10.02 -6.99 -5.63
CA ARG A 54 11.33 -7.05 -4.97
C ARG A 54 11.15 -7.28 -3.48
N LYS A 55 11.17 -8.54 -3.04
CA LYS A 55 11.00 -8.89 -1.61
C LYS A 55 12.09 -8.28 -0.72
N GLN A 56 13.32 -8.15 -1.25
CA GLN A 56 14.41 -7.55 -0.49
C GLN A 56 14.13 -6.08 -0.12
N SER A 57 13.53 -5.29 -1.01
CA SER A 57 13.14 -3.90 -0.72
C SER A 57 12.14 -3.83 0.43
N ILE A 58 11.15 -4.75 0.46
CA ILE A 58 10.18 -4.84 1.57
C ILE A 58 10.90 -5.13 2.88
N LYS A 59 11.85 -6.09 2.89
CA LYS A 59 12.60 -6.47 4.09
C LYS A 59 13.44 -5.31 4.62
N VAL A 60 14.11 -4.57 3.73
CA VAL A 60 14.91 -3.39 4.08
C VAL A 60 14.03 -2.31 4.72
N ALA A 61 12.93 -1.95 4.05
CA ALA A 61 11.99 -0.94 4.55
C ALA A 61 11.37 -1.34 5.90
N SER A 62 10.90 -2.58 6.02
CA SER A 62 10.33 -3.11 7.27
C SER A 62 11.31 -3.02 8.44
N LYS A 63 12.56 -3.46 8.24
CA LYS A 63 13.60 -3.40 9.25
C LYS A 63 13.97 -1.95 9.60
N TYR A 64 13.99 -1.06 8.62
CA TYR A 64 14.25 0.36 8.86
C TYR A 64 13.20 0.99 9.78
N PHE A 65 11.92 0.76 9.51
CA PHE A 65 10.84 1.23 10.38
C PHE A 65 10.92 0.64 11.78
N GLN A 66 11.13 -0.68 11.92
CA GLN A 66 11.24 -1.33 13.23
C GLN A 66 12.40 -0.80 14.06
N LYS A 67 13.51 -0.46 13.42
CA LYS A 67 14.71 0.07 14.11
C LYS A 67 14.55 1.53 14.56
N ASN A 68 13.88 2.36 13.74
CA ASN A 68 13.96 3.82 13.89
C ASN A 68 12.65 4.46 14.38
N PHE A 69 11.48 3.88 14.11
CA PHE A 69 10.21 4.41 14.61
C PHE A 69 10.04 4.12 16.09
N PRO A 70 9.64 5.12 16.93
CA PRO A 70 9.58 4.96 18.39
C PRO A 70 8.28 4.27 18.87
N GLY A 71 7.82 3.21 18.19
CA GLY A 71 6.57 2.57 18.54
C GLY A 71 6.25 1.34 17.71
N LYS A 72 4.98 0.92 17.73
CA LYS A 72 4.47 -0.21 16.95
C LYS A 72 4.14 0.19 15.52
N ILE A 73 4.39 -0.75 14.61
CA ILE A 73 4.07 -0.62 13.19
C ILE A 73 2.88 -1.51 12.87
N LEU A 74 1.86 -0.91 12.26
CA LEU A 74 0.76 -1.62 11.62
C LEU A 74 0.91 -1.43 10.11
N TYR A 75 1.18 -2.49 9.37
CA TYR A 75 1.23 -2.36 7.91
C TYR A 75 -0.17 -2.09 7.35
N ALA A 76 -0.32 -1.02 6.56
CA ALA A 76 -1.59 -0.66 5.91
C ALA A 76 -1.83 -1.53 4.66
N VAL A 77 -2.61 -2.60 4.83
CA VAL A 77 -2.80 -3.67 3.83
C VAL A 77 -3.37 -3.17 2.51
N LYS A 78 -4.28 -2.18 2.56
CA LYS A 78 -4.85 -1.51 1.37
C LYS A 78 -3.81 -1.06 0.34
N THR A 79 -2.58 -0.82 0.78
CA THR A 79 -1.51 -0.32 -0.10
C THR A 79 -1.04 -1.40 -1.07
N ASN A 80 -0.88 -2.64 -0.57
CA ASN A 80 -0.58 -3.82 -1.39
C ASN A 80 -1.00 -5.10 -0.64
N PRO A 81 -2.18 -5.67 -0.96
CA PRO A 81 -2.72 -6.86 -0.31
C PRO A 81 -2.23 -8.17 -0.97
N HIS A 82 -1.22 -8.14 -1.83
CA HIS A 82 -0.69 -9.35 -2.47
C HIS A 82 -0.10 -10.29 -1.42
N LEU A 83 -0.40 -11.60 -1.52
CA LEU A 83 -0.03 -12.60 -0.50
C LEU A 83 1.48 -12.66 -0.25
N GLU A 84 2.31 -12.57 -1.30
CA GLU A 84 3.77 -12.58 -1.15
C GLU A 84 4.31 -11.30 -0.48
N VAL A 85 3.61 -10.16 -0.64
CA VAL A 85 3.94 -8.92 0.07
C VAL A 85 3.61 -9.06 1.55
N ILE A 86 2.39 -9.48 1.89
CA ILE A 86 1.96 -9.72 3.29
C ILE A 86 2.89 -10.73 3.96
N LYS A 87 3.21 -11.85 3.28
CA LYS A 87 4.15 -12.87 3.77
C LYS A 87 5.52 -12.29 4.07
N THR A 88 6.09 -11.53 3.13
CA THR A 88 7.42 -10.91 3.30
C THR A 88 7.45 -9.92 4.46
N ILE A 89 6.37 -9.15 4.67
CA ILE A 89 6.23 -8.21 5.78
C ILE A 89 6.16 -8.96 7.11
N SER A 90 5.33 -10.02 7.20
CA SER A 90 5.22 -10.87 8.40
C SER A 90 6.56 -11.56 8.72
N GLU A 91 7.22 -12.16 7.72
CA GLU A 91 8.56 -12.76 7.85
C GLU A 91 9.62 -11.74 8.28
N SER A 92 9.41 -10.46 8.00
CA SER A 92 10.30 -9.36 8.45
C SER A 92 10.05 -8.93 9.90
N GLY A 93 9.06 -9.53 10.60
CA GLY A 93 8.74 -9.28 12.00
C GLY A 93 7.66 -8.23 12.25
N ILE A 94 6.92 -7.78 11.22
CA ILE A 94 5.72 -6.96 11.39
C ILE A 94 4.51 -7.89 11.43
N ASP A 95 3.96 -8.12 12.63
CA ASP A 95 2.85 -9.02 12.92
C ASP A 95 1.52 -8.29 13.17
N ASN A 96 1.50 -6.97 12.99
CA ASN A 96 0.32 -6.13 13.19
C ASN A 96 -0.06 -5.44 11.87
N PHE A 97 -1.36 -5.41 11.58
CA PHE A 97 -1.89 -4.94 10.29
C PHE A 97 -3.06 -3.97 10.49
N ASP A 98 -3.00 -2.81 9.79
CA ASP A 98 -4.16 -1.93 9.59
C ASP A 98 -4.98 -2.49 8.43
N ILE A 99 -6.27 -2.80 8.71
CA ILE A 99 -7.20 -3.39 7.75
C ILE A 99 -8.44 -2.53 7.56
N ALA A 100 -9.02 -2.62 6.36
CA ALA A 100 -10.23 -1.92 5.97
C ALA A 100 -11.38 -2.86 5.55
N SER A 101 -11.15 -4.15 5.43
CA SER A 101 -12.15 -5.12 4.97
C SER A 101 -11.94 -6.52 5.55
N ILE A 102 -12.96 -7.37 5.42
CA ILE A 102 -12.87 -8.78 5.81
C ILE A 102 -11.94 -9.55 4.88
N ASP A 103 -11.94 -9.24 3.58
CA ASP A 103 -11.02 -9.85 2.61
C ASP A 103 -9.55 -9.64 3.01
N GLU A 104 -9.19 -8.44 3.47
CA GLU A 104 -7.84 -8.18 3.97
C GLU A 104 -7.50 -9.01 5.21
N ILE A 105 -8.44 -9.20 6.15
CA ILE A 105 -8.24 -10.09 7.31
C ILE A 105 -8.01 -11.52 6.85
N GLU A 106 -8.82 -12.03 5.93
CA GLU A 106 -8.73 -13.41 5.44
C GLU A 106 -7.40 -13.65 4.71
N ARG A 107 -6.93 -12.69 3.92
CA ARG A 107 -5.60 -12.75 3.28
C ARG A 107 -4.47 -12.82 4.30
N ILE A 108 -4.51 -11.99 5.33
CA ILE A 108 -3.51 -11.98 6.40
C ILE A 108 -3.54 -13.31 7.15
N LYS A 109 -4.73 -13.75 7.59
CA LYS A 109 -4.89 -14.98 8.36
C LYS A 109 -4.51 -16.25 7.59
N LYS A 110 -4.60 -16.23 6.26
CA LYS A 110 -4.10 -17.30 5.39
C LYS A 110 -2.57 -17.41 5.44
N ILE A 111 -1.86 -16.30 5.61
CA ILE A 111 -0.39 -16.27 5.68
C ILE A 111 0.09 -16.49 7.12
N ASP A 112 -0.50 -15.76 8.07
CA ASP A 112 -0.15 -15.81 9.48
C ASP A 112 -1.43 -15.83 10.33
N PRO A 113 -1.88 -17.01 10.78
CA PRO A 113 -3.06 -17.13 11.63
C PRO A 113 -2.96 -16.37 12.96
N LYS A 114 -1.75 -16.10 13.44
CA LYS A 114 -1.49 -15.40 14.72
C LYS A 114 -1.38 -13.88 14.55
N ALA A 115 -1.27 -13.38 13.32
CA ALA A 115 -1.18 -11.95 13.05
C ALA A 115 -2.32 -11.15 13.68
N LYS A 116 -2.02 -9.95 14.17
CA LYS A 116 -2.98 -9.04 14.79
C LYS A 116 -3.54 -8.09 13.76
N CYS A 117 -4.86 -8.02 13.67
CA CYS A 117 -5.57 -7.12 12.77
C CYS A 117 -6.26 -6.02 13.58
N SER A 118 -6.07 -4.77 13.19
CA SER A 118 -6.75 -3.60 13.72
C SER A 118 -7.65 -3.01 12.63
N PHE A 119 -8.95 -2.93 12.87
CA PHE A 119 -9.91 -2.42 11.89
C PHE A 119 -9.94 -0.89 11.96
N MET A 120 -8.96 -0.25 11.27
CA MET A 120 -8.74 1.19 11.38
C MET A 120 -9.59 2.01 10.40
N HIS A 121 -10.34 1.36 9.51
CA HIS A 121 -11.36 2.05 8.71
C HIS A 121 -12.51 2.51 9.62
N THR A 122 -12.83 3.82 9.60
CA THR A 122 -13.77 4.43 10.56
C THR A 122 -15.23 4.09 10.32
N VAL A 123 -15.62 3.72 9.09
CA VAL A 123 -17.01 3.35 8.73
C VAL A 123 -17.05 1.90 8.26
N LYS A 124 -17.80 1.05 8.96
CA LYS A 124 -17.85 -0.40 8.71
C LYS A 124 -19.28 -0.89 8.59
N SER A 125 -19.53 -1.91 7.78
CA SER A 125 -20.85 -2.57 7.79
C SER A 125 -21.02 -3.40 9.07
N ARG A 126 -22.28 -3.64 9.47
CA ARG A 126 -22.62 -4.45 10.64
C ARG A 126 -22.08 -5.87 10.50
N GLU A 127 -22.17 -6.45 9.31
CA GLU A 127 -21.66 -7.77 8.98
C GLU A 127 -20.15 -7.85 9.14
N SER A 128 -19.43 -6.83 8.65
CA SER A 128 -17.98 -6.74 8.78
C SER A 128 -17.54 -6.66 10.24
N ILE A 129 -18.24 -5.88 11.09
CA ILE A 129 -17.93 -5.77 12.51
C ILE A 129 -18.13 -7.14 13.19
N LYS A 130 -19.30 -7.79 12.97
CA LYS A 130 -19.59 -9.13 13.53
C LYS A 130 -18.57 -10.15 13.11
N SER A 131 -18.28 -10.24 11.81
CA SER A 131 -17.29 -11.18 11.27
C SER A 131 -15.90 -10.95 11.86
N ALA A 132 -15.44 -9.69 11.88
CA ALA A 132 -14.14 -9.34 12.43
C ALA A 132 -14.03 -9.74 13.92
N TYR A 133 -15.06 -9.43 14.72
CA TYR A 133 -15.03 -9.70 16.15
C TYR A 133 -15.18 -11.19 16.47
N PHE A 134 -16.26 -11.86 15.98
CA PHE A 134 -16.60 -13.23 16.38
C PHE A 134 -15.82 -14.28 15.61
N LYS A 135 -15.60 -14.10 14.29
CA LYS A 135 -14.93 -15.09 13.43
C LYS A 135 -13.41 -14.93 13.46
N HIS A 136 -12.93 -13.69 13.43
CA HIS A 136 -11.49 -13.42 13.24
C HIS A 136 -10.78 -12.90 14.50
N GLY A 137 -11.49 -12.71 15.62
CA GLY A 137 -10.91 -12.33 16.91
C GLY A 137 -10.37 -10.88 16.95
N VAL A 138 -10.81 -10.01 16.05
CA VAL A 138 -10.44 -8.59 16.07
C VAL A 138 -11.04 -7.92 17.30
N ARG A 139 -10.24 -7.13 18.00
CA ARG A 139 -10.64 -6.40 19.21
C ARG A 139 -10.44 -4.90 19.06
N THR A 140 -9.69 -4.46 18.06
CA THR A 140 -9.34 -3.06 17.82
C THR A 140 -10.19 -2.50 16.69
N PHE A 141 -10.97 -1.44 16.97
CA PHE A 141 -11.82 -0.77 16.00
C PHE A 141 -11.65 0.74 16.07
N SER A 142 -11.51 1.39 14.91
CA SER A 142 -11.52 2.85 14.80
C SER A 142 -12.93 3.36 14.49
N LEU A 143 -13.21 4.58 14.95
CA LEU A 143 -14.46 5.28 14.74
C LEU A 143 -14.23 6.81 14.75
N ASP A 144 -15.19 7.57 14.21
CA ASP A 144 -15.16 9.03 14.19
C ASP A 144 -16.54 9.66 14.46
N THR A 145 -17.56 8.85 14.75
CA THR A 145 -18.91 9.30 15.08
C THR A 145 -19.51 8.50 16.24
N LYS A 146 -20.52 9.09 16.92
CA LYS A 146 -21.32 8.40 17.95
C LYS A 146 -22.07 7.21 17.36
N ASP A 147 -22.60 7.35 16.14
CA ASP A 147 -23.40 6.30 15.51
C ASP A 147 -22.54 5.08 15.16
N GLU A 148 -21.29 5.28 14.73
CA GLU A 148 -20.34 4.18 14.53
C GLU A 148 -19.98 3.48 15.85
N LEU A 149 -19.81 4.24 16.95
CA LEU A 149 -19.60 3.64 18.27
C LEU A 149 -20.77 2.74 18.67
N ILE A 150 -22.00 3.24 18.58
CA ILE A 150 -23.22 2.47 18.91
C ILE A 150 -23.29 1.21 18.06
N LYS A 151 -23.03 1.33 16.74
CA LYS A 151 -23.02 0.21 15.82
C LYS A 151 -21.97 -0.86 16.20
N ILE A 152 -20.76 -0.46 16.59
CA ILE A 152 -19.72 -1.39 17.05
C ILE A 152 -20.20 -2.10 18.31
N LEU A 153 -20.71 -1.38 19.29
CA LEU A 153 -21.19 -1.95 20.56
C LEU A 153 -22.33 -2.95 20.35
N GLU A 154 -23.35 -2.60 19.59
CA GLU A 154 -24.46 -3.50 19.25
C GLU A 154 -23.97 -4.76 18.52
N CYS A 155 -23.09 -4.59 17.50
CA CYS A 155 -22.59 -5.69 16.70
C CYS A 155 -21.64 -6.64 17.45
N THR A 156 -21.08 -6.22 18.57
CA THR A 156 -20.22 -7.01 19.45
C THR A 156 -20.91 -7.44 20.75
N ASN A 157 -22.24 -7.26 20.84
CA ASN A 157 -23.04 -7.54 22.05
C ASN A 157 -22.51 -6.78 23.29
N TYR A 158 -22.13 -5.52 23.12
CA TYR A 158 -21.58 -4.64 24.17
C TYR A 158 -20.36 -5.25 24.88
N ALA A 159 -19.50 -5.92 24.11
CA ALA A 159 -18.29 -6.57 24.61
C ALA A 159 -17.41 -5.62 25.41
N LYS A 160 -16.78 -6.12 26.48
CA LYS A 160 -15.92 -5.37 27.40
C LYS A 160 -14.42 -5.47 27.10
N ASP A 161 -14.05 -6.15 26.01
CA ASP A 161 -12.67 -6.40 25.61
C ASP A 161 -12.23 -5.59 24.37
N LEU A 162 -13.00 -4.53 24.02
CA LEU A 162 -12.76 -3.69 22.85
C LEU A 162 -11.69 -2.63 23.10
N ASP A 163 -10.72 -2.53 22.20
CA ASP A 163 -9.79 -1.40 22.07
C ASP A 163 -10.38 -0.44 21.03
N LEU A 164 -10.83 0.75 21.45
CA LEU A 164 -11.54 1.70 20.60
C LEU A 164 -10.68 2.92 20.29
N PHE A 165 -10.50 3.20 19.00
CA PHE A 165 -9.68 4.30 18.50
C PHE A 165 -10.59 5.43 17.97
N LEU A 166 -10.48 6.61 18.56
CA LEU A 166 -11.08 7.82 18.02
C LEU A 166 -10.16 8.44 16.98
N ARG A 167 -10.61 8.47 15.72
CA ARG A 167 -9.89 9.16 14.65
C ARG A 167 -10.31 10.62 14.59
N ILE A 168 -9.32 11.52 14.63
CA ILE A 168 -9.49 12.96 14.52
C ILE A 168 -9.11 13.41 13.12
N SER A 169 -9.92 14.29 12.54
CA SER A 169 -9.63 14.97 11.29
C SER A 169 -8.53 16.01 11.50
N VAL A 170 -7.49 15.94 10.69
CA VAL A 170 -6.39 16.91 10.67
C VAL A 170 -6.21 17.40 9.25
N SER A 171 -6.39 18.70 9.04
CA SER A 171 -6.11 19.33 7.73
C SER A 171 -4.62 19.30 7.45
N ASN A 172 -4.25 18.93 6.24
CA ASN A 172 -2.85 18.90 5.80
C ASN A 172 -2.68 19.34 4.36
N GLU A 173 -2.11 20.52 4.18
CA GLU A 173 -1.75 21.10 2.88
C GLU A 173 -0.45 20.53 2.28
N HIS A 174 0.28 19.70 3.02
CA HIS A 174 1.55 19.10 2.62
C HIS A 174 1.44 17.65 2.11
N ALA A 175 0.23 17.12 1.97
CA ALA A 175 0.00 15.80 1.43
C ALA A 175 -0.43 15.89 -0.04
N GLU A 176 0.15 15.05 -0.90
CA GLU A 176 -0.28 14.95 -2.31
C GLU A 176 -1.74 14.47 -2.43
N ILE A 177 -2.19 13.65 -1.47
CA ILE A 177 -3.57 13.17 -1.39
C ILE A 177 -4.12 13.49 0.00
N ASP A 178 -4.97 14.53 0.08
CA ASP A 178 -5.68 14.90 1.31
C ASP A 178 -6.83 13.92 1.62
N LEU A 179 -6.84 13.38 2.84
CA LEU A 179 -7.87 12.46 3.33
C LEU A 179 -8.77 13.07 4.40
N SER A 180 -8.59 14.33 4.76
CA SER A 180 -9.30 15.01 5.87
C SER A 180 -10.78 15.23 5.60
N LYS A 181 -11.19 15.32 4.34
CA LYS A 181 -12.57 15.59 3.94
C LYS A 181 -13.54 14.42 4.11
N LYS A 182 -13.01 13.20 4.23
CA LYS A 182 -13.85 11.99 4.26
C LYS A 182 -13.97 11.37 5.65
N PHE A 183 -12.90 11.40 6.45
CA PHE A 183 -12.82 10.68 7.71
C PHE A 183 -12.21 11.52 8.82
N GLY A 184 -12.64 11.19 10.05
CA GLY A 184 -12.16 11.78 11.29
C GLY A 184 -13.17 12.80 11.86
N ALA A 185 -13.40 12.71 13.16
CA ALA A 185 -14.19 13.70 13.90
C ALA A 185 -13.47 15.05 13.93
N LEU A 186 -14.20 16.13 13.87
CA LEU A 186 -13.64 17.45 14.14
C LEU A 186 -13.10 17.51 15.58
N PRO A 187 -11.99 18.22 15.85
CA PRO A 187 -11.42 18.31 17.21
C PRO A 187 -12.42 18.75 18.29
N SER A 188 -13.39 19.58 17.92
CA SER A 188 -14.48 20.02 18.83
C SER A 188 -15.42 18.88 19.23
N GLU A 189 -15.78 18.01 18.28
CA GLU A 189 -16.61 16.82 18.48
C GLU A 189 -15.87 15.73 19.22
N GLY A 190 -14.56 15.60 18.94
CA GLY A 190 -13.67 14.61 19.53
C GLY A 190 -13.66 14.62 21.05
N ILE A 191 -13.91 15.78 21.70
CA ILE A 191 -14.00 15.89 23.17
C ILE A 191 -15.19 15.09 23.71
N GLY A 192 -16.37 15.25 23.12
CA GLY A 192 -17.57 14.52 23.48
C GLY A 192 -17.44 13.01 23.22
N LEU A 193 -16.92 12.65 22.05
CA LEU A 193 -16.71 11.28 21.64
C LEU A 193 -15.68 10.56 22.55
N MET A 194 -14.59 11.22 22.92
CA MET A 194 -13.58 10.66 23.81
C MET A 194 -14.15 10.28 25.17
N ARG A 195 -15.00 11.15 25.74
CA ARG A 195 -15.71 10.86 27.01
C ARG A 195 -16.67 9.69 26.88
N LEU A 196 -17.35 9.59 25.73
CA LEU A 196 -18.29 8.51 25.47
C LEU A 196 -17.56 7.17 25.30
N ILE A 197 -16.49 7.13 24.49
CA ILE A 197 -15.65 5.95 24.27
C ILE A 197 -15.09 5.43 25.60
N ASN A 198 -14.67 6.32 26.50
CA ASN A 198 -14.10 5.96 27.81
C ASN A 198 -15.05 5.14 28.71
N GLN A 199 -16.36 5.16 28.44
CA GLN A 199 -17.35 4.37 29.20
C GLN A 199 -17.41 2.90 28.75
N TYR A 200 -16.98 2.59 27.51
CA TYR A 200 -17.17 1.30 26.89
C TYR A 200 -15.85 0.57 26.54
N ALA A 201 -14.80 1.33 26.26
CA ALA A 201 -13.53 0.75 25.81
C ALA A 201 -12.78 0.08 26.96
N LYS A 202 -12.16 -1.08 26.66
CA LYS A 202 -11.13 -1.68 27.50
C LYS A 202 -9.86 -0.84 27.46
N LYS A 203 -9.46 -0.39 26.26
CA LYS A 203 -8.37 0.54 26.02
C LYS A 203 -8.81 1.60 25.01
N ILE A 204 -8.25 2.79 25.17
CA ILE A 204 -8.57 3.93 24.33
C ILE A 204 -7.37 4.27 23.47
N GLY A 205 -7.61 4.45 22.17
CA GLY A 205 -6.66 5.06 21.26
C GLY A 205 -7.14 6.40 20.73
N LEU A 206 -6.21 7.31 20.50
CA LEU A 206 -6.43 8.48 19.65
C LEU A 206 -5.61 8.33 18.38
N SER A 207 -6.20 8.64 17.23
CA SER A 207 -5.54 8.54 15.94
C SER A 207 -5.84 9.73 15.03
N PHE A 208 -4.93 9.97 14.11
CA PHE A 208 -5.12 10.87 12.97
C PHE A 208 -4.41 10.30 11.74
N HIS A 209 -4.61 10.92 10.58
CA HIS A 209 -3.89 10.57 9.36
C HIS A 209 -3.60 11.84 8.57
N VAL A 210 -2.33 12.07 8.25
CA VAL A 210 -1.86 13.31 7.58
C VAL A 210 -2.07 13.34 6.06
N GLY A 211 -2.78 12.37 5.48
CA GLY A 211 -2.89 12.20 4.03
C GLY A 211 -1.80 11.27 3.47
N SER A 212 -1.86 10.96 2.17
CA SER A 212 -0.87 10.07 1.53
C SER A 212 0.23 10.90 0.88
N GLN A 213 1.46 10.39 0.87
CA GLN A 213 2.64 11.09 0.36
C GLN A 213 2.80 12.47 1.03
N CYS A 214 2.91 12.47 2.38
CA CYS A 214 3.08 13.69 3.14
C CYS A 214 4.52 14.20 3.01
N MET A 215 4.71 15.31 2.30
CA MET A 215 6.04 15.81 1.96
C MET A 215 6.73 16.56 3.11
N HIS A 216 6.02 16.91 4.20
CA HIS A 216 6.60 17.68 5.29
C HIS A 216 6.36 17.08 6.68
N PRO A 217 7.43 16.81 7.48
CA PRO A 217 7.34 16.21 8.81
C PRO A 217 6.45 16.97 9.80
N ILE A 218 6.38 18.32 9.70
CA ILE A 218 5.59 19.21 10.58
C ILE A 218 4.11 18.81 10.68
N SER A 219 3.58 18.14 9.67
CA SER A 219 2.20 17.68 9.66
C SER A 219 1.89 16.70 10.79
N TYR A 220 2.87 15.91 11.21
CA TYR A 220 2.70 14.97 12.32
C TYR A 220 2.67 15.69 13.67
N SER A 221 3.50 16.71 13.89
CA SER A 221 3.44 17.49 15.13
C SER A 221 2.13 18.29 15.22
N LYS A 222 1.63 18.88 14.12
CA LYS A 222 0.30 19.51 14.08
C LYS A 222 -0.80 18.50 14.46
N GLY A 223 -0.77 17.27 13.92
CA GLY A 223 -1.70 16.21 14.28
C GLY A 223 -1.62 15.82 15.76
N ILE A 224 -0.43 15.64 16.28
CA ILE A 224 -0.20 15.34 17.71
C ILE A 224 -0.74 16.49 18.60
N GLU A 225 -0.54 17.75 18.23
CA GLU A 225 -1.03 18.90 18.97
C GLU A 225 -2.57 18.90 19.10
N GLU A 226 -3.30 18.50 18.04
CA GLU A 226 -4.76 18.36 18.12
C GLU A 226 -5.17 17.26 19.11
N LEU A 227 -4.49 16.10 19.12
CA LEU A 227 -4.75 15.06 20.11
C LEU A 227 -4.47 15.57 21.54
N VAL A 228 -3.39 16.33 21.72
CA VAL A 228 -3.04 16.94 23.02
C VAL A 228 -4.15 17.87 23.53
N ARG A 229 -4.75 18.67 22.65
CA ARG A 229 -5.87 19.54 23.02
C ARG A 229 -7.07 18.75 23.54
N ILE A 230 -7.40 17.63 22.92
CA ILE A 230 -8.49 16.74 23.35
C ILE A 230 -8.14 16.13 24.71
N ILE A 231 -6.94 15.59 24.88
CA ILE A 231 -6.48 14.99 26.15
C ILE A 231 -6.56 16.00 27.29
N LYS A 232 -6.04 17.23 27.09
CA LYS A 232 -6.08 18.30 28.10
C LYS A 232 -7.51 18.68 28.50
N LYS A 233 -8.44 18.77 27.53
CA LYS A 233 -9.83 19.15 27.79
C LYS A 233 -10.66 18.04 28.43
N THR A 234 -10.38 16.79 28.08
CA THR A 234 -11.08 15.62 28.65
C THR A 234 -10.49 15.14 29.95
N LYS A 235 -9.19 15.37 30.17
CA LYS A 235 -8.34 14.79 31.24
C LYS A 235 -8.26 13.25 31.15
N ILE A 236 -8.61 12.67 29.99
CA ILE A 236 -8.49 11.23 29.72
C ILE A 236 -7.17 10.99 29.01
N ILE A 237 -6.29 10.19 29.60
CA ILE A 237 -5.02 9.78 29.00
C ILE A 237 -5.30 8.50 28.19
N PRO A 238 -5.08 8.50 26.86
CA PRO A 238 -5.29 7.29 26.07
C PRO A 238 -4.19 6.26 26.33
N ASP A 239 -4.50 4.98 26.09
CA ASP A 239 -3.50 3.90 26.11
C ASP A 239 -2.61 3.91 24.87
N PHE A 240 -3.14 4.47 23.76
CA PHE A 240 -2.45 4.52 22.47
C PHE A 240 -2.58 5.88 21.80
N ILE A 241 -1.50 6.31 21.15
CA ILE A 241 -1.51 7.38 20.15
C ILE A 241 -1.05 6.76 18.83
N ASN A 242 -1.92 6.83 17.81
CA ASN A 242 -1.65 6.35 16.48
C ASN A 242 -1.50 7.56 15.54
N VAL A 243 -0.29 7.77 15.06
CA VAL A 243 0.04 8.89 14.17
C VAL A 243 -0.37 8.64 12.71
N GLY A 244 -1.02 7.51 12.45
CA GLY A 244 -1.48 7.13 11.11
C GLY A 244 -0.38 6.76 10.14
N GLY A 245 -0.75 6.77 8.86
CA GLY A 245 0.17 6.60 7.74
C GLY A 245 0.62 7.92 7.14
N GLY A 246 0.85 7.91 5.82
CA GLY A 246 1.25 9.10 5.07
C GLY A 246 2.75 9.26 4.89
N PHE A 247 3.57 8.42 5.52
CA PHE A 247 5.02 8.40 5.29
C PHE A 247 5.32 8.27 3.80
N PRO A 248 6.12 9.21 3.25
CA PRO A 248 6.34 9.30 1.82
C PRO A 248 7.36 8.28 1.30
N THR A 249 7.39 8.12 -0.01
CA THR A 249 8.52 7.58 -0.76
C THR A 249 9.05 8.60 -1.74
N ILE A 250 10.20 8.31 -2.35
CA ILE A 250 10.83 9.18 -3.33
C ILE A 250 10.27 8.94 -4.73
N TYR A 251 9.96 10.01 -5.44
CA TYR A 251 9.65 10.03 -6.88
C TYR A 251 10.52 11.09 -7.57
N PRO A 252 10.71 11.04 -8.90
CA PRO A 252 11.59 11.98 -9.61
C PRO A 252 11.34 13.47 -9.35
N ASP A 253 10.07 13.84 -9.17
CA ASP A 253 9.61 15.21 -8.93
C ASP A 253 9.14 15.46 -7.48
N LEU A 254 9.12 14.44 -6.62
CA LEU A 254 8.68 14.49 -5.23
C LEU A 254 9.75 13.88 -4.32
N ILE A 255 10.71 14.71 -3.91
CA ILE A 255 11.81 14.32 -3.04
C ILE A 255 11.50 14.76 -1.61
N PRO A 256 11.03 13.86 -0.73
CA PRO A 256 10.73 14.18 0.65
C PRO A 256 12.01 14.32 1.49
N GLN A 257 11.85 14.86 2.70
CA GLN A 257 12.90 14.76 3.70
C GLN A 257 13.15 13.29 4.10
N SER A 258 14.28 13.01 4.75
CA SER A 258 14.56 11.66 5.23
C SER A 258 13.49 11.16 6.20
N LEU A 259 13.19 9.87 6.21
CA LEU A 259 12.24 9.28 7.17
C LEU A 259 12.66 9.52 8.62
N GLU A 260 13.95 9.64 8.89
CA GLU A 260 14.48 10.02 10.21
C GLU A 260 13.95 11.39 10.67
N SER A 261 13.82 12.37 9.74
CA SER A 261 13.24 13.69 10.06
C SER A 261 11.78 13.57 10.50
N TYR A 262 11.00 12.68 9.89
CA TYR A 262 9.62 12.40 10.31
C TYR A 262 9.56 11.74 11.69
N PHE A 263 10.41 10.76 11.94
CA PHE A 263 10.44 10.08 13.25
C PHE A 263 10.91 11.00 14.36
N ASN A 264 11.89 11.86 14.10
CA ASN A 264 12.35 12.86 15.04
C ASN A 264 11.29 13.91 15.35
N GLU A 265 10.56 14.41 14.34
CA GLU A 265 9.46 15.36 14.55
C GLU A 265 8.35 14.74 15.42
N ILE A 266 7.95 13.49 15.14
CA ILE A 266 7.00 12.75 15.97
C ILE A 266 7.51 12.61 17.40
N LYS A 267 8.77 12.19 17.57
CA LYS A 267 9.39 12.00 18.88
C LYS A 267 9.42 13.31 19.69
N VAL A 268 9.84 14.41 19.07
CA VAL A 268 9.90 15.73 19.72
C VAL A 268 8.49 16.22 20.11
N ALA A 269 7.51 16.04 19.22
CA ALA A 269 6.12 16.41 19.52
C ALA A 269 5.56 15.62 20.70
N LEU A 270 5.85 14.31 20.76
CA LEU A 270 5.41 13.43 21.85
C LEU A 270 6.11 13.76 23.19
N GLN A 271 7.37 14.17 23.18
CA GLN A 271 8.09 14.59 24.41
C GLN A 271 7.47 15.82 25.09
N LYS A 272 6.77 16.66 24.33
CA LYS A 272 5.99 17.78 24.90
C LYS A 272 4.77 17.32 25.72
N LEU A 273 4.41 16.04 25.63
CA LEU A 273 3.34 15.42 26.41
C LEU A 273 3.86 15.11 27.82
N LYS A 274 3.65 16.00 28.75
CA LYS A 274 3.98 15.78 30.18
C LYS A 274 2.86 15.00 30.87
N PHE A 275 2.63 13.74 30.45
CA PHE A 275 1.69 12.86 31.13
C PHE A 275 2.44 11.94 32.09
N GLY A 276 1.80 11.60 33.21
CA GLY A 276 2.41 10.68 34.19
C GLY A 276 2.70 9.27 33.62
N LYS A 277 1.92 8.83 32.60
CA LYS A 277 2.13 7.60 31.84
C LYS A 277 2.10 7.94 30.36
N MET A 278 3.14 7.57 29.63
CA MET A 278 3.19 7.76 28.18
C MET A 278 2.32 6.70 27.47
N PRO A 279 1.46 7.12 26.54
CA PRO A 279 0.74 6.20 25.67
C PRO A 279 1.71 5.35 24.80
N ASN A 280 1.25 4.16 24.40
CA ASN A 280 1.95 3.39 23.37
C ASN A 280 1.79 4.06 22.01
N ILE A 281 2.88 4.21 21.28
CA ILE A 281 2.89 4.89 19.99
C ILE A 281 2.70 3.87 18.88
N ILE A 282 1.90 4.22 17.86
CA ILE A 282 1.58 3.38 16.71
C ILE A 282 1.72 4.22 15.44
N CYS A 283 2.13 3.60 14.33
CA CYS A 283 2.02 4.15 12.98
C CYS A 283 1.43 3.12 12.01
N GLU A 284 0.89 3.62 10.87
CA GLU A 284 0.24 2.83 9.83
C GLU A 284 0.94 3.03 8.47
N PRO A 285 2.24 2.74 8.34
CA PRO A 285 2.93 2.92 7.06
C PRO A 285 2.42 1.92 6.03
N GLY A 286 2.19 2.40 4.82
CA GLY A 286 1.90 1.59 3.66
C GLY A 286 2.91 1.90 2.56
N ARG A 287 2.73 3.03 1.86
CA ARG A 287 3.57 3.46 0.73
C ARG A 287 5.06 3.39 1.05
N ALA A 288 5.51 3.95 2.14
CA ALA A 288 6.93 3.93 2.51
C ALA A 288 7.52 2.50 2.66
N ILE A 289 6.72 1.49 3.05
CA ILE A 289 7.22 0.11 3.17
C ILE A 289 7.29 -0.59 1.82
N VAL A 290 6.31 -0.38 0.93
CA VAL A 290 6.18 -1.24 -0.26
C VAL A 290 6.43 -0.56 -1.60
N ALA A 291 6.42 0.78 -1.70
CA ALA A 291 6.52 1.45 -2.99
C ALA A 291 7.73 1.00 -3.81
N GLU A 292 8.91 0.96 -3.21
CA GLU A 292 10.17 0.58 -3.87
C GLU A 292 10.22 -0.89 -4.28
N SER A 293 9.36 -1.74 -3.69
CA SER A 293 9.33 -3.16 -3.99
C SER A 293 8.64 -3.50 -5.31
N GLY A 294 7.85 -2.60 -5.86
CA GLY A 294 7.08 -2.86 -7.07
C GLY A 294 7.55 -2.06 -8.27
N SER A 295 7.58 -2.69 -9.42
CA SER A 295 7.68 -2.04 -10.72
C SER A 295 6.79 -2.71 -11.74
N THR A 296 6.44 -1.98 -12.81
CA THR A 296 5.73 -2.55 -13.96
C THR A 296 6.60 -2.41 -15.19
N ILE A 297 6.71 -3.50 -15.93
CA ILE A 297 7.34 -3.53 -17.25
C ILE A 297 6.23 -3.29 -18.28
N VAL A 298 6.37 -2.24 -19.06
CA VAL A 298 5.45 -1.90 -20.15
C VAL A 298 6.14 -1.96 -21.50
N LYS A 299 5.38 -2.25 -22.55
CA LYS A 299 5.85 -2.25 -23.93
C LYS A 299 5.37 -1.00 -24.64
N VAL A 300 6.23 -0.39 -25.44
CA VAL A 300 5.88 0.75 -26.30
C VAL A 300 5.16 0.23 -27.54
N ASN A 301 3.87 0.57 -27.69
CA ASN A 301 3.05 0.22 -28.85
C ASN A 301 3.24 1.21 -29.99
N LEU A 302 3.50 2.51 -29.67
CA LEU A 302 3.67 3.56 -30.67
C LEU A 302 4.39 4.75 -30.08
N ARG A 303 5.20 5.43 -30.86
CA ARG A 303 5.77 6.74 -30.58
C ARG A 303 5.26 7.81 -31.54
N LYS A 304 4.73 8.92 -31.00
CA LYS A 304 4.37 10.14 -31.76
C LYS A 304 5.14 11.33 -31.16
N LYS A 305 6.30 11.66 -31.73
CA LYS A 305 7.19 12.72 -31.19
C LYS A 305 7.60 12.41 -29.74
N GLN A 306 7.18 13.24 -28.77
CA GLN A 306 7.39 13.08 -27.32
C GLN A 306 6.25 12.33 -26.61
N LYS A 307 5.36 11.69 -27.33
CA LYS A 307 4.24 10.90 -26.77
C LYS A 307 4.52 9.41 -26.98
N LEU A 308 4.51 8.63 -25.91
CA LEU A 308 4.64 7.17 -25.97
C LEU A 308 3.29 6.54 -25.59
N TYR A 309 2.79 5.71 -26.48
CA TYR A 309 1.61 4.87 -26.25
C TYR A 309 2.11 3.52 -25.77
N ILE A 310 1.72 3.15 -24.54
CA ILE A 310 2.21 1.95 -23.84
C ILE A 310 1.06 1.00 -23.55
N ASN A 311 1.37 -0.25 -23.25
CA ASN A 311 0.37 -1.29 -23.02
C ASN A 311 -0.20 -1.36 -21.59
N ASP A 312 0.13 -0.38 -20.72
CA ASP A 312 -0.51 -0.18 -19.41
C ASP A 312 -0.84 1.31 -19.23
N GLY A 313 -1.64 1.66 -18.23
CA GLY A 313 -2.08 3.04 -18.05
C GLY A 313 -2.74 3.30 -16.70
N THR A 314 -3.49 4.39 -16.62
CA THR A 314 -4.18 4.84 -15.39
C THR A 314 -5.29 3.88 -14.94
N TYR A 315 -5.85 3.11 -15.85
CA TYR A 315 -6.81 2.02 -15.56
C TYR A 315 -6.13 0.70 -15.19
N GLY A 316 -4.80 0.64 -15.36
CA GLY A 316 -3.95 -0.47 -15.00
C GLY A 316 -3.14 -0.18 -13.73
N SER A 317 -1.84 -0.48 -13.77
CA SER A 317 -0.96 -0.31 -12.59
C SER A 317 -0.54 1.15 -12.34
N LEU A 318 -0.84 2.09 -13.23
CA LEU A 318 -0.31 3.46 -13.23
C LEU A 318 -1.34 4.52 -12.76
N PHE A 319 -2.30 4.14 -11.93
CA PHE A 319 -3.39 5.01 -11.47
C PHE A 319 -2.90 6.36 -10.89
N ASP A 320 -1.95 6.33 -9.94
CA ASP A 320 -1.41 7.55 -9.32
C ASP A 320 -0.70 8.48 -10.33
N GLY A 321 -0.31 7.97 -11.50
CA GLY A 321 0.26 8.76 -12.59
C GLY A 321 -0.77 9.62 -13.34
N GLY A 322 -2.05 9.28 -13.24
CA GLY A 322 -3.16 10.11 -13.75
C GLY A 322 -3.70 11.05 -12.68
N VAL A 323 -3.98 10.54 -11.48
CA VAL A 323 -4.48 11.30 -10.32
C VAL A 323 -3.80 10.79 -9.07
N PRO A 324 -2.94 11.58 -8.42
CA PRO A 324 -2.67 13.02 -8.51
C PRO A 324 -1.58 13.46 -9.51
N ASN A 325 -1.21 12.64 -10.48
CA ASN A 325 -0.20 12.91 -11.50
C ASN A 325 1.24 12.73 -10.98
N ILE A 326 1.48 11.63 -10.28
CA ILE A 326 2.83 11.24 -9.82
C ILE A 326 3.67 10.80 -11.03
N VAL A 327 4.86 11.36 -11.18
CA VAL A 327 5.84 10.92 -12.17
C VAL A 327 6.63 9.74 -11.62
N TYR A 328 6.44 8.55 -12.20
CA TYR A 328 7.20 7.37 -11.79
C TYR A 328 8.64 7.40 -12.32
N PRO A 329 9.63 6.87 -11.57
CA PRO A 329 10.95 6.67 -12.14
C PRO A 329 10.86 5.66 -13.28
N ALA A 330 11.41 6.03 -14.44
CA ALA A 330 11.32 5.27 -15.67
C ALA A 330 12.70 4.89 -16.20
N ARG A 331 12.87 3.65 -16.65
CA ARG A 331 14.11 3.13 -17.23
C ARG A 331 13.82 2.36 -18.51
N LEU A 332 14.52 2.71 -19.61
CA LEU A 332 14.49 1.91 -20.83
C LEU A 332 15.27 0.61 -20.61
N ILE A 333 14.67 -0.54 -20.91
CA ILE A 333 15.33 -1.85 -20.86
C ILE A 333 16.12 -2.03 -22.16
N LYS A 334 17.43 -2.26 -22.06
CA LYS A 334 18.33 -2.21 -23.22
C LYS A 334 18.08 -3.32 -24.25
N ASN A 335 17.67 -4.51 -23.83
CA ASN A 335 17.38 -5.66 -24.69
C ASN A 335 18.41 -5.89 -25.82
N GLY A 336 19.72 -5.82 -25.47
CA GLY A 336 20.83 -6.07 -26.38
C GLY A 336 21.14 -4.96 -27.40
N ARG A 337 20.41 -3.83 -27.41
CA ARG A 337 20.64 -2.73 -28.36
C ARG A 337 21.43 -1.56 -27.78
N VAL A 338 22.02 -0.74 -28.68
CA VAL A 338 22.66 0.52 -28.31
C VAL A 338 21.59 1.55 -27.96
N VAL A 339 21.72 2.13 -26.77
CA VAL A 339 20.83 3.16 -26.24
C VAL A 339 21.50 4.53 -26.38
N SER A 340 20.74 5.53 -26.84
CA SER A 340 21.23 6.92 -26.95
C SER A 340 21.56 7.50 -25.58
N LYS A 341 22.65 8.24 -25.50
CA LYS A 341 22.97 9.07 -24.32
C LYS A 341 22.12 10.34 -24.22
N LYS A 342 21.53 10.79 -25.33
CA LYS A 342 20.65 11.95 -25.35
C LYS A 342 19.29 11.56 -24.75
N MET A 343 18.93 12.24 -23.67
CA MET A 343 17.65 12.06 -22.98
C MET A 343 16.59 13.01 -23.51
N THR A 344 15.34 12.63 -23.44
CA THR A 344 14.18 13.41 -23.88
C THR A 344 13.03 13.18 -22.90
N ALA A 345 12.28 14.22 -22.62
CA ALA A 345 11.06 14.16 -21.83
C ALA A 345 9.90 13.61 -22.66
N PHE A 346 9.15 12.66 -22.12
CA PHE A 346 7.98 12.05 -22.74
C PHE A 346 6.76 12.14 -21.84
N ASP A 347 5.58 12.20 -22.48
CA ASP A 347 4.30 11.90 -21.87
C ASP A 347 3.88 10.47 -22.22
N PHE A 348 3.16 9.78 -21.31
CA PHE A 348 2.65 8.45 -21.56
C PHE A 348 1.14 8.44 -21.76
N PHE A 349 0.69 7.64 -22.71
CA PHE A 349 -0.70 7.35 -23.02
C PHE A 349 -0.92 5.85 -22.82
N GLY A 350 -1.91 5.49 -22.01
CA GLY A 350 -2.30 4.10 -21.80
C GLY A 350 -3.04 3.51 -23.01
N PRO A 351 -3.37 2.22 -22.93
CA PRO A 351 -3.92 1.47 -24.05
C PRO A 351 -5.43 1.67 -24.27
N THR A 352 -6.14 2.25 -23.29
CA THR A 352 -7.61 2.33 -23.35
C THR A 352 -8.09 3.40 -24.32
N CYS A 353 -9.36 3.33 -24.72
CA CYS A 353 -9.96 4.34 -25.58
C CYS A 353 -10.34 5.64 -24.84
N ASP A 354 -10.19 5.69 -23.52
CA ASP A 354 -10.49 6.85 -22.71
C ASP A 354 -9.35 7.89 -22.76
N SER A 355 -9.69 9.14 -23.00
CA SER A 355 -8.75 10.26 -23.01
C SER A 355 -8.14 10.56 -21.63
N MET A 356 -8.75 10.07 -20.53
CA MET A 356 -8.20 10.14 -19.17
C MET A 356 -7.06 9.15 -18.93
N ASP A 357 -6.83 8.20 -19.84
CA ASP A 357 -5.72 7.26 -19.78
C ASP A 357 -4.40 7.92 -20.24
N TYR A 358 -4.05 8.97 -19.54
CA TYR A 358 -2.94 9.88 -19.84
C TYR A 358 -2.16 10.19 -18.56
N MET A 359 -0.85 10.10 -18.64
CA MET A 359 0.10 10.43 -17.58
C MET A 359 1.04 11.53 -18.10
N LYS A 360 0.88 12.71 -17.53
CA LYS A 360 1.72 13.86 -17.85
C LYS A 360 3.10 13.66 -17.24
N GLY A 361 4.13 13.58 -18.11
CA GLY A 361 5.52 13.53 -17.66
C GLY A 361 5.97 14.76 -16.89
N PRO A 362 7.28 14.98 -16.82
CA PRO A 362 8.29 14.46 -17.75
C PRO A 362 8.84 13.07 -17.39
N PHE A 363 8.59 12.05 -18.21
CA PHE A 363 9.30 10.79 -18.13
C PHE A 363 10.60 10.89 -18.95
N ILE A 364 11.74 10.93 -18.27
CA ILE A 364 13.04 11.16 -18.91
C ILE A 364 13.61 9.85 -19.43
N LEU A 365 13.65 9.68 -20.75
CA LEU A 365 14.09 8.44 -21.40
C LEU A 365 15.03 8.74 -22.59
N PRO A 366 15.84 7.76 -23.04
CA PRO A 366 16.69 7.92 -24.23
C PRO A 366 15.88 8.30 -25.47
N ASN A 367 16.37 9.31 -26.22
CA ASN A 367 15.62 9.87 -27.34
C ASN A 367 15.42 8.90 -28.52
N ASN A 368 16.15 7.79 -28.57
CA ASN A 368 16.00 6.76 -29.59
C ASN A 368 15.03 5.62 -29.22
N ILE A 369 14.21 5.83 -28.17
CA ILE A 369 13.12 4.92 -27.82
C ILE A 369 12.10 4.81 -28.97
N LYS A 370 11.60 3.59 -29.23
CA LYS A 370 10.73 3.30 -30.36
C LYS A 370 9.73 2.18 -30.03
N GLU A 371 8.84 1.90 -30.96
CA GLU A 371 7.93 0.78 -30.91
C GLU A 371 8.66 -0.53 -30.58
N ASN A 372 8.03 -1.41 -29.81
CA ASN A 372 8.53 -2.67 -29.29
C ASN A 372 9.67 -2.56 -28.25
N ASP A 373 10.03 -1.36 -27.80
CA ASP A 373 10.89 -1.20 -26.65
C ASP A 373 10.12 -1.46 -25.34
N TYR A 374 10.86 -1.86 -24.31
CA TYR A 374 10.33 -2.06 -22.97
C TYR A 374 10.82 -0.97 -22.02
N ILE A 375 9.91 -0.52 -21.17
CA ILE A 375 10.19 0.46 -20.11
C ILE A 375 9.85 -0.19 -18.79
N GLU A 376 10.74 -0.07 -17.81
CA GLU A 376 10.43 -0.34 -16.42
C GLU A 376 9.99 0.97 -15.76
N LEU A 377 8.85 0.94 -15.06
CA LEU A 377 8.34 2.01 -14.21
C LEU A 377 8.40 1.53 -12.75
N GLY A 378 9.17 2.22 -11.92
CA GLY A 378 9.40 1.87 -10.51
C GLY A 378 8.40 2.51 -9.55
N GLN A 379 8.59 2.28 -8.25
CA GLN A 379 7.79 2.83 -7.14
C GLN A 379 6.30 2.43 -7.15
N LEU A 380 5.96 1.33 -7.83
CA LEU A 380 4.61 0.82 -8.01
C LEU A 380 4.22 -0.27 -7.00
N GLY A 381 5.05 -0.54 -5.99
CA GLY A 381 4.70 -1.42 -4.88
C GLY A 381 3.51 -0.92 -4.08
N ALA A 382 3.29 0.40 -4.05
CA ALA A 382 2.14 1.02 -3.45
C ALA A 382 1.07 1.29 -4.51
N TYR A 383 -0.11 0.73 -4.34
CA TYR A 383 -1.31 0.91 -5.17
C TYR A 383 -1.25 0.37 -6.61
N GLY A 384 -0.09 0.02 -7.15
CA GLY A 384 0.05 -0.50 -8.51
C GLY A 384 -0.71 -1.81 -8.78
N LEU A 385 -1.01 -2.62 -7.76
CA LEU A 385 -1.85 -3.82 -7.90
C LEU A 385 -3.31 -3.60 -7.50
N THR A 386 -3.60 -2.61 -6.66
CA THR A 386 -4.91 -2.46 -5.99
C THR A 386 -5.95 -1.70 -6.80
N PHE A 387 -5.52 -0.77 -7.65
CA PHE A 387 -6.43 0.07 -8.44
C PHE A 387 -6.67 -0.42 -9.88
N ARG A 388 -6.06 -1.53 -10.27
CA ARG A 388 -6.21 -2.09 -11.61
C ARG A 388 -7.65 -2.47 -11.91
N THR A 389 -8.10 -2.17 -13.12
CA THR A 389 -9.41 -2.51 -13.64
C THR A 389 -9.29 -3.45 -14.83
N GLN A 390 -10.43 -3.94 -15.32
CA GLN A 390 -10.51 -4.73 -16.57
C GLN A 390 -11.11 -3.91 -17.72
N PHE A 391 -11.02 -2.58 -17.63
CA PHE A 391 -11.59 -1.70 -18.65
C PHE A 391 -10.98 -1.95 -20.03
N ASN A 392 -11.78 -2.05 -21.06
CA ASN A 392 -11.47 -2.47 -22.44
C ASN A 392 -10.74 -3.83 -22.56
N GLY A 393 -10.68 -4.64 -21.49
CA GLY A 393 -9.97 -5.92 -21.47
C GLY A 393 -8.44 -5.79 -21.34
N PHE A 394 -7.90 -4.59 -21.12
CA PHE A 394 -6.47 -4.38 -20.84
C PHE A 394 -6.18 -4.72 -19.41
N TYR A 395 -5.80 -5.98 -19.17
CA TYR A 395 -5.48 -6.51 -17.84
C TYR A 395 -4.44 -7.62 -17.94
N SER A 396 -3.57 -7.69 -16.94
CA SER A 396 -2.56 -8.73 -16.82
C SER A 396 -2.39 -9.18 -15.36
N ASP A 397 -2.34 -10.49 -15.14
CA ASP A 397 -2.01 -11.11 -13.86
C ASP A 397 -0.58 -11.65 -13.84
N GLU A 398 0.27 -11.24 -14.79
CA GLU A 398 1.66 -11.65 -14.84
C GLU A 398 2.46 -10.95 -13.75
N ILE A 399 2.84 -11.70 -12.70
CA ILE A 399 3.56 -11.20 -11.54
C ILE A 399 4.79 -12.08 -11.30
N TYR A 400 5.98 -11.47 -11.20
CA TYR A 400 7.25 -12.15 -11.02
C TYR A 400 8.06 -11.55 -9.86
N GLU A 401 8.89 -12.38 -9.23
CA GLU A 401 9.89 -11.95 -8.24
C GLU A 401 11.16 -11.52 -8.96
N ILE A 402 11.69 -10.35 -8.59
CA ILE A 402 12.94 -9.79 -9.14
C ILE A 402 13.93 -9.55 -8.01
N GLU A 403 15.22 -9.87 -8.27
CA GLU A 403 16.30 -9.73 -7.26
C GLU A 403 17.11 -8.45 -7.41
N ASP A 404 17.01 -7.73 -8.53
CA ASP A 404 17.75 -6.48 -8.73
C ASP A 404 17.27 -5.35 -7.81
N GLN A 405 18.04 -4.26 -7.78
CA GLN A 405 17.70 -3.09 -6.96
C GLN A 405 16.56 -2.28 -7.60
N PRO A 406 15.74 -1.58 -6.80
CA PRO A 406 14.74 -0.64 -7.31
C PRO A 406 15.42 0.52 -8.05
N ILE A 407 14.70 1.19 -8.97
CA ILE A 407 15.24 2.32 -9.74
C ILE A 407 15.63 3.49 -8.82
N MET A 408 14.86 3.71 -7.75
CA MET A 408 15.13 4.73 -6.72
C MET A 408 14.90 4.12 -5.34
N THR A 409 15.64 4.59 -4.33
CA THR A 409 15.45 4.15 -2.92
C THR A 409 15.68 5.27 -1.93
N MET A 410 14.91 5.26 -0.83
CA MET A 410 15.11 6.12 0.34
C MET A 410 15.94 5.45 1.45
N TYR A 411 16.24 4.16 1.30
CA TYR A 411 16.83 3.33 2.37
C TYR A 411 18.33 3.13 2.24
N ASP A 412 18.94 3.61 1.15
CA ASP A 412 20.39 3.58 0.93
C ASP A 412 20.99 4.96 1.18
N LYS A 413 21.96 5.04 2.11
CA LYS A 413 22.63 6.30 2.44
C LYS A 413 23.53 6.83 1.31
N GLU A 414 24.01 5.96 0.42
CA GLU A 414 24.89 6.35 -0.69
C GLU A 414 24.12 6.89 -1.90
N SER A 415 22.88 6.43 -2.12
CA SER A 415 22.05 6.86 -3.25
C SER A 415 21.49 8.27 -3.11
N ASN A 416 21.30 8.78 -1.88
CA ASN A 416 20.76 10.12 -1.65
C ASN A 416 21.69 11.25 -2.12
N ASN A 417 22.99 10.98 -2.31
CA ASN A 417 23.95 11.97 -2.83
C ASN A 417 24.07 11.97 -4.38
N ALA A 418 23.60 10.91 -5.05
CA ALA A 418 23.71 10.79 -6.52
C ALA A 418 22.63 11.58 -7.27
N PHE A 419 21.49 11.89 -6.64
CA PHE A 419 20.37 12.61 -7.25
C PHE A 419 20.45 14.13 -7.12
N LEU A 420 21.41 14.67 -6.34
CA LEU A 420 21.67 16.10 -6.24
C LEU A 420 22.62 16.64 -7.34
N VAL A 421 23.05 15.81 -8.28
CA VAL A 421 24.06 16.12 -9.31
C VAL A 421 23.58 15.70 -10.72
N ALA A 422 22.29 15.74 -11.01
CA ALA A 422 21.80 15.51 -12.38
C ALA A 422 20.84 16.61 -12.83
#